data_b1526cf7b1a9b37aa8e708830637e0f1
#
_entry.id   b1526cf7b1a9b37aa8e708830637e0f1
#
_cell.length_a   1.000
_cell.length_b   1.000
_cell.length_c   1.000
_cell.angle_alpha   90.00
_cell.angle_beta   90.00
_cell.angle_gamma   90.00
#
_symmetry.space_group_name_H-M   'P 1'
#
loop_
_entity.id
_entity.type
_entity.pdbx_description
1 polymer ?
#
loop_
_entity_poly.entity_id
_entity_poly.type
_entity_poly.pdbx_seq_one_letter_code
_entity_poly.pdbx_strand_id
1 'polypeptide(L)'
;MSRPLPLGSVIGYSGTVPGGMVLHPDKSTLVYALGTCIVLRHRGDDHNQEFLQGHSNKVSCLAISRSGKYLATGQVSYMGFTTTIIIWDLEERRILHQLNLHKVKVESLSFSPCETFVASTGGQDDGKLVVWYVKSGKAVCGSPTPIDYAQCVCFFNCTSTKLVTAASAKLTIWEFDEGNRQLRPYDCQLGKIRRVLQTIVIDSKDEYVYVGTQTGDVLQVSLGPKLFQNHGPKQKLCMGVQSTISTPFDDLLVGGGDGNIVLLRSGTLKTVSSTKVHGSVTAMANGNADQSGSFEFFVGTSKSNMYLVKYDAKRNMMASQLIHTCHYDKINDIAFPSGYSEVFATCSMDDIRIWQLEKCRELLRIQVPNQKCMSLAFMPDGKSLISGWNDGRIRAFGPQTGKLLYTILNAHKLGVTAITGTSDSGKIISGGVDGQVRVWRIGPQSHSLIATMKEHVEVVNGVQVRKNDSECVSCSSDGSCIVWDLTRFTRNNSMFASTFFKAIQYHPDESQLLTTGTDRKITYWDAYDCAAIRIVDGSLTSEMTALDISPDGTAFVSGGYDKEVLLWNYDEGHPYFTGKGHSEPITKVKISPDQQHVVSVGEEGGIFIWDYKAPTSASTSPASVGSPASGSPEL
;
A
#
# COMPACT_ATOMS: atom_id res chain seq x y z
N MET A 1 12.21 -23.12 7.82
CA MET A 1 11.23 -22.12 7.35
C MET A 1 11.15 -21.00 8.37
N SER A 2 11.26 -19.76 7.92
CA SER A 2 11.08 -18.57 8.76
C SER A 2 9.65 -18.49 9.31
N ARG A 3 9.49 -17.93 10.50
CA ARG A 3 8.17 -17.69 11.12
C ARG A 3 7.52 -16.45 10.50
N PRO A 4 6.19 -16.32 10.51
CA PRO A 4 5.55 -15.08 10.08
C PRO A 4 5.91 -13.93 11.04
N LEU A 5 6.32 -12.79 10.48
CA LEU A 5 6.56 -11.55 11.24
C LEU A 5 5.19 -10.93 11.56
N PRO A 6 4.89 -10.68 12.84
CA PRO A 6 3.61 -10.10 13.21
C PRO A 6 3.46 -8.67 12.66
N LEU A 7 2.33 -8.39 12.02
CA LEU A 7 1.97 -7.05 11.57
C LEU A 7 1.25 -6.33 12.70
N GLY A 8 1.87 -5.28 13.24
CA GLY A 8 1.32 -4.50 14.35
C GLY A 8 0.30 -3.46 13.88
N SER A 9 0.65 -2.68 12.86
CA SER A 9 -0.23 -1.65 12.30
C SER A 9 0.13 -1.28 10.87
N VAL A 10 -0.80 -0.61 10.18
CA VAL A 10 -0.56 -0.08 8.83
C VAL A 10 -1.07 1.35 8.68
N ILE A 11 -0.42 2.13 7.83
CA ILE A 11 -0.88 3.44 7.42
C ILE A 11 -1.03 3.41 5.91
N GLY A 12 -2.27 3.61 5.43
CA GLY A 12 -2.53 3.64 4.00
C GLY A 12 -3.90 3.09 3.62
N TYR A 13 -4.21 3.27 2.34
CA TYR A 13 -5.40 2.77 1.68
C TYR A 13 -5.11 2.59 0.19
N SER A 14 -5.46 1.45 -0.38
CA SER A 14 -5.31 1.21 -1.83
C SER A 14 -6.39 1.97 -2.61
N GLY A 15 -6.21 3.27 -2.73
CA GLY A 15 -7.17 4.18 -3.36
C GLY A 15 -7.50 3.90 -4.82
N THR A 16 -6.71 3.08 -5.50
CA THR A 16 -6.92 2.69 -6.90
C THR A 16 -7.85 1.49 -7.08
N VAL A 17 -8.30 0.86 -5.98
CA VAL A 17 -9.19 -0.30 -6.02
C VAL A 17 -10.65 0.17 -6.09
N PRO A 18 -11.39 -0.12 -7.19
CA PRO A 18 -12.80 0.22 -7.28
C PRO A 18 -13.60 -0.51 -6.20
N GLY A 19 -14.42 0.22 -5.44
CA GLY A 19 -15.14 -0.37 -4.32
C GLY A 19 -14.23 -0.96 -3.23
N GLY A 20 -12.96 -0.53 -3.16
CA GLY A 20 -11.92 -1.06 -2.26
C GLY A 20 -12.12 -0.75 -0.78
N MET A 21 -13.28 -0.24 -0.40
CA MET A 21 -13.67 0.09 0.97
C MET A 21 -15.15 -0.21 1.17
N VAL A 22 -15.48 -0.93 2.22
CA VAL A 22 -16.85 -1.20 2.65
C VAL A 22 -16.98 -1.00 4.16
N LEU A 23 -18.18 -0.68 4.62
CA LEU A 23 -18.49 -0.64 6.05
C LEU A 23 -19.17 -1.95 6.44
N HIS A 24 -18.72 -2.56 7.51
CA HIS A 24 -19.38 -3.74 8.07
C HIS A 24 -20.81 -3.38 8.50
N PRO A 25 -21.81 -4.28 8.38
CA PRO A 25 -23.20 -3.99 8.70
C PRO A 25 -23.47 -3.53 10.13
N ASP A 26 -22.58 -3.86 11.08
CA ASP A 26 -22.60 -3.33 12.45
C ASP A 26 -22.29 -1.83 12.54
N LYS A 27 -21.81 -1.24 11.43
CA LYS A 27 -21.42 0.16 11.28
C LYS A 27 -20.28 0.61 12.20
N SER A 28 -19.63 -0.32 12.87
CA SER A 28 -18.49 -0.07 13.76
C SER A 28 -17.12 -0.26 13.07
N THR A 29 -17.06 -1.13 12.05
CA THR A 29 -15.81 -1.57 11.45
C THR A 29 -15.74 -1.21 9.97
N LEU A 30 -14.71 -0.46 9.59
CA LEU A 30 -14.38 -0.16 8.20
C LEU A 30 -13.44 -1.23 7.66
N VAL A 31 -13.80 -1.84 6.53
CA VAL A 31 -13.03 -2.90 5.87
C VAL A 31 -12.49 -2.36 4.55
N TYR A 32 -11.17 -2.43 4.35
CA TYR A 32 -10.57 -1.91 3.13
C TYR A 32 -9.28 -2.66 2.74
N ALA A 33 -8.88 -2.51 1.48
CA ALA A 33 -7.68 -3.13 0.95
C ALA A 33 -6.45 -2.22 1.11
N LEU A 34 -5.32 -2.82 1.51
CA LEU A 34 -4.00 -2.20 1.42
C LEU A 34 -2.97 -3.27 1.01
N GLY A 35 -2.38 -3.09 -0.15
CA GLY A 35 -1.44 -4.07 -0.69
C GLY A 35 -2.08 -5.44 -0.90
N THR A 36 -1.52 -6.46 -0.25
CA THR A 36 -2.05 -7.83 -0.23
C THR A 36 -2.94 -8.10 0.98
N CYS A 37 -3.05 -7.13 1.91
CA CYS A 37 -3.79 -7.27 3.15
C CYS A 37 -5.19 -6.65 3.05
N ILE A 38 -6.13 -7.21 3.79
CA ILE A 38 -7.40 -6.55 4.11
C ILE A 38 -7.31 -6.04 5.54
N VAL A 39 -7.62 -4.78 5.72
CA VAL A 39 -7.56 -4.10 7.02
C VAL A 39 -8.99 -3.95 7.54
N LEU A 40 -9.21 -4.38 8.77
CA LEU A 40 -10.42 -4.13 9.54
C LEU A 40 -10.09 -3.09 10.59
N ARG A 41 -10.69 -1.91 10.50
CA ARG A 41 -10.41 -0.78 11.39
C ARG A 41 -11.66 -0.37 12.14
N HIS A 42 -11.60 -0.35 13.47
CA HIS A 42 -12.69 0.13 14.29
C HIS A 42 -12.83 1.66 14.20
N ARG A 43 -14.05 2.12 14.13
CA ARG A 43 -14.38 3.55 14.13
C ARG A 43 -14.07 4.16 15.49
N GLY A 44 -13.31 5.25 15.48
CA GLY A 44 -13.00 6.01 16.72
C GLY A 44 -11.75 5.53 17.45
N ASP A 45 -11.15 4.42 17.03
CA ASP A 45 -9.88 3.94 17.56
C ASP A 45 -8.92 3.60 16.41
N ASP A 46 -7.97 4.49 16.17
CA ASP A 46 -6.98 4.36 15.10
C ASP A 46 -5.96 3.23 15.36
N HIS A 47 -5.87 2.77 16.60
CA HIS A 47 -4.97 1.69 17.02
C HIS A 47 -5.56 0.31 16.83
N ASN A 48 -6.88 0.18 16.87
CA ASN A 48 -7.53 -1.12 16.78
C ASN A 48 -7.70 -1.52 15.31
N GLN A 49 -6.64 -2.10 14.78
CA GLN A 49 -6.57 -2.64 13.42
C GLN A 49 -6.38 -4.16 13.48
N GLU A 50 -7.17 -4.89 12.70
CA GLU A 50 -7.01 -6.31 12.47
C GLU A 50 -6.69 -6.56 11.00
N PHE A 51 -5.94 -7.64 10.71
CA PHE A 51 -5.46 -7.91 9.36
C PHE A 51 -5.85 -9.30 8.90
N LEU A 52 -6.39 -9.37 7.67
CA LEU A 52 -6.59 -10.63 6.98
C LEU A 52 -5.51 -10.77 5.91
N GLN A 53 -4.60 -11.71 6.12
CA GLN A 53 -3.48 -12.00 5.23
C GLN A 53 -3.71 -13.33 4.52
N GLY A 54 -3.52 -13.38 3.20
CA GLY A 54 -3.74 -14.60 2.40
C GLY A 54 -3.60 -14.39 0.90
N HIS A 55 -3.71 -13.15 0.43
CA HIS A 55 -3.43 -12.83 -0.96
C HIS A 55 -1.91 -12.78 -1.23
N SER A 56 -1.51 -13.24 -2.39
CA SER A 56 -0.12 -13.17 -2.87
C SER A 56 0.19 -11.92 -3.70
N ASN A 57 -0.84 -11.24 -4.17
CA ASN A 57 -0.74 -10.04 -4.99
C ASN A 57 -1.80 -9.01 -4.59
N LYS A 58 -1.74 -7.84 -5.23
CA LYS A 58 -2.63 -6.71 -4.98
C LYS A 58 -4.10 -7.11 -5.03
N VAL A 59 -4.85 -6.73 -4.01
CA VAL A 59 -6.31 -6.88 -3.98
C VAL A 59 -6.94 -5.97 -5.04
N SER A 60 -7.88 -6.50 -5.81
CA SER A 60 -8.53 -5.80 -6.93
C SER A 60 -9.98 -5.42 -6.67
N CYS A 61 -10.68 -6.15 -5.82
CA CYS A 61 -12.08 -5.90 -5.46
C CYS A 61 -12.41 -6.59 -4.13
N LEU A 62 -13.46 -6.11 -3.48
CA LEU A 62 -13.99 -6.73 -2.28
C LEU A 62 -15.51 -6.56 -2.20
N ALA A 63 -16.18 -7.51 -1.56
CA ALA A 63 -17.61 -7.48 -1.29
C ALA A 63 -17.88 -8.12 0.07
N ILE A 64 -18.77 -7.51 0.86
CA ILE A 64 -19.20 -8.03 2.16
C ILE A 64 -20.62 -8.61 2.05
N SER A 65 -20.89 -9.68 2.78
CA SER A 65 -22.23 -10.25 2.86
C SER A 65 -23.19 -9.37 3.67
N ARG A 66 -24.48 -9.55 3.50
CA ARG A 66 -25.51 -8.71 4.12
C ARG A 66 -25.51 -8.80 5.66
N SER A 67 -25.20 -9.98 6.20
CA SER A 67 -25.05 -10.19 7.64
C SER A 67 -23.73 -9.66 8.20
N GLY A 68 -22.71 -9.46 7.34
CA GLY A 68 -21.35 -9.17 7.74
C GLY A 68 -20.50 -10.40 8.04
N LYS A 69 -21.08 -11.61 8.02
CA LYS A 69 -20.35 -12.84 8.33
C LYS A 69 -19.25 -13.18 7.33
N TYR A 70 -19.51 -12.96 6.03
CA TYR A 70 -18.59 -13.32 4.97
C TYR A 70 -18.06 -12.09 4.23
N LEU A 71 -16.77 -12.16 3.88
CA LEU A 71 -16.11 -11.21 2.99
C LEU A 71 -15.56 -11.99 1.80
N ALA A 72 -15.78 -11.53 0.59
CA ALA A 72 -15.12 -12.04 -0.60
C ALA A 72 -14.15 -10.99 -1.15
N THR A 73 -12.93 -11.41 -1.47
CA THR A 73 -11.87 -10.55 -1.99
C THR A 73 -11.22 -11.18 -3.20
N GLY A 74 -10.99 -10.39 -4.25
CA GLY A 74 -10.29 -10.81 -5.45
C GLY A 74 -8.91 -10.14 -5.53
N GLN A 75 -7.98 -10.75 -6.27
CA GLN A 75 -6.66 -10.17 -6.50
C GLN A 75 -6.36 -10.01 -7.99
N VAL A 76 -5.26 -9.32 -8.29
CA VAL A 76 -4.63 -9.28 -9.61
C VAL A 76 -3.53 -10.35 -9.65
N SER A 77 -3.30 -10.97 -10.80
CA SER A 77 -2.18 -11.87 -11.07
C SER A 77 -1.42 -11.41 -12.30
N TYR A 78 -0.32 -12.07 -12.60
CA TYR A 78 0.44 -11.82 -13.82
C TYR A 78 -0.25 -12.41 -15.06
N MET A 79 0.05 -11.84 -16.24
CA MET A 79 -0.50 -12.30 -17.52
C MET A 79 -0.26 -13.81 -17.72
N GLY A 80 -1.33 -14.53 -18.06
CA GLY A 80 -1.31 -15.98 -18.23
C GLY A 80 -1.54 -16.82 -16.98
N PHE A 81 -1.48 -16.24 -15.79
CA PHE A 81 -1.69 -16.97 -14.53
C PHE A 81 -3.12 -16.86 -14.01
N THR A 82 -3.54 -17.88 -13.28
CA THR A 82 -4.82 -17.85 -12.55
C THR A 82 -4.74 -16.87 -11.39
N THR A 83 -5.87 -16.20 -11.12
CA THR A 83 -6.03 -15.30 -9.97
C THR A 83 -6.94 -15.92 -8.93
N THR A 84 -6.74 -15.55 -7.68
CA THR A 84 -7.44 -16.13 -6.53
C THR A 84 -8.52 -15.19 -6.02
N ILE A 85 -9.71 -15.76 -5.74
CA ILE A 85 -10.72 -15.16 -4.88
C ILE A 85 -10.63 -15.84 -3.53
N ILE A 86 -10.64 -15.07 -2.45
CA ILE A 86 -10.65 -15.60 -1.10
C ILE A 86 -12.00 -15.26 -0.46
N ILE A 87 -12.67 -16.27 0.08
CA ILE A 87 -13.84 -16.10 0.94
C ILE A 87 -13.38 -16.21 2.38
N TRP A 88 -13.62 -15.18 3.17
CA TRP A 88 -13.27 -15.07 4.58
C TRP A 88 -14.49 -15.24 5.46
N ASP A 89 -14.33 -15.93 6.58
CA ASP A 89 -15.22 -15.86 7.71
C ASP A 89 -14.75 -14.70 8.61
N LEU A 90 -15.56 -13.65 8.72
CA LEU A 90 -15.20 -12.46 9.50
C LEU A 90 -15.40 -12.66 11.01
N GLU A 91 -16.23 -13.60 11.45
CA GLU A 91 -16.40 -13.93 12.87
C GLU A 91 -15.16 -14.67 13.39
N GLU A 92 -14.68 -15.66 12.62
CA GLU A 92 -13.54 -16.49 13.02
C GLU A 92 -12.18 -15.94 12.51
N ARG A 93 -12.18 -14.85 11.73
CA ARG A 93 -10.96 -14.22 11.16
C ARG A 93 -10.08 -15.19 10.36
N ARG A 94 -10.70 -16.12 9.65
CA ARG A 94 -10.00 -17.15 8.87
C ARG A 94 -10.44 -17.22 7.43
N ILE A 95 -9.59 -17.83 6.61
CA ILE A 95 -9.92 -18.17 5.22
C ILE A 95 -10.89 -19.35 5.24
N LEU A 96 -12.06 -19.16 4.63
CA LEU A 96 -13.02 -20.22 4.42
C LEU A 96 -12.68 -21.01 3.14
N HIS A 97 -12.48 -20.33 2.02
CA HIS A 97 -12.13 -20.93 0.73
C HIS A 97 -11.21 -20.05 -0.10
N GLN A 98 -10.37 -20.69 -0.92
CA GLN A 98 -9.61 -20.06 -1.99
C GLN A 98 -10.08 -20.61 -3.34
N LEU A 99 -10.55 -19.74 -4.22
CA LEU A 99 -11.18 -20.08 -5.50
C LEU A 99 -10.27 -19.63 -6.64
N ASN A 100 -9.80 -20.56 -7.46
CA ASN A 100 -8.84 -20.33 -8.54
C ASN A 100 -9.44 -20.76 -9.88
N LEU A 101 -10.07 -19.84 -10.60
CA LEU A 101 -10.63 -20.11 -11.93
C LEU A 101 -10.43 -18.94 -12.90
N HIS A 102 -10.53 -17.70 -12.42
CA HIS A 102 -10.30 -16.52 -13.23
C HIS A 102 -8.83 -16.36 -13.59
N LYS A 103 -8.55 -15.63 -14.69
CA LYS A 103 -7.20 -15.31 -15.14
C LYS A 103 -6.92 -13.83 -14.95
N VAL A 104 -5.69 -13.50 -14.64
CA VAL A 104 -5.10 -12.15 -14.53
C VAL A 104 -5.77 -11.28 -13.45
N LYS A 105 -7.08 -11.03 -13.53
CA LYS A 105 -7.76 -10.10 -12.60
C LYS A 105 -9.18 -10.54 -12.29
N VAL A 106 -9.58 -10.45 -11.02
CA VAL A 106 -10.98 -10.45 -10.61
C VAL A 106 -11.46 -9.01 -10.63
N GLU A 107 -12.48 -8.70 -11.43
CA GLU A 107 -12.94 -7.34 -11.65
C GLU A 107 -13.97 -6.91 -10.60
N SER A 108 -14.95 -7.77 -10.34
CA SER A 108 -16.03 -7.45 -9.40
C SER A 108 -16.57 -8.70 -8.72
N LEU A 109 -17.08 -8.52 -7.50
CA LEU A 109 -17.68 -9.54 -6.64
C LEU A 109 -19.03 -9.03 -6.10
N SER A 110 -20.00 -9.94 -5.94
CA SER A 110 -21.27 -9.63 -5.31
C SER A 110 -21.84 -10.87 -4.60
N PHE A 111 -22.33 -10.71 -3.37
CA PHE A 111 -23.07 -11.76 -2.64
C PHE A 111 -24.54 -11.74 -3.01
N SER A 112 -25.16 -12.92 -3.05
CA SER A 112 -26.61 -13.04 -3.12
C SER A 112 -27.26 -12.59 -1.80
N PRO A 113 -28.54 -12.12 -1.80
CA PRO A 113 -29.23 -11.72 -0.57
C PRO A 113 -29.33 -12.83 0.47
N CYS A 114 -29.42 -14.10 0.05
CA CYS A 114 -29.44 -15.28 0.93
C CYS A 114 -28.06 -15.73 1.41
N GLU A 115 -26.97 -15.07 0.96
CA GLU A 115 -25.58 -15.39 1.31
C GLU A 115 -25.12 -16.81 0.94
N THR A 116 -25.92 -17.53 0.16
CA THR A 116 -25.57 -18.87 -0.31
C THR A 116 -24.61 -18.83 -1.48
N PHE A 117 -24.70 -17.77 -2.31
CA PHE A 117 -23.94 -17.62 -3.53
C PHE A 117 -23.09 -16.34 -3.50
N VAL A 118 -21.95 -16.41 -4.20
CA VAL A 118 -21.17 -15.24 -4.61
C VAL A 118 -20.94 -15.29 -6.11
N ALA A 119 -21.18 -14.17 -6.81
CA ALA A 119 -20.86 -14.01 -8.22
C ALA A 119 -19.53 -13.27 -8.37
N SER A 120 -18.76 -13.68 -9.35
CA SER A 120 -17.47 -13.07 -9.70
C SER A 120 -17.34 -12.84 -11.19
N THR A 121 -16.75 -11.72 -11.58
CA THR A 121 -16.39 -11.43 -12.98
C THR A 121 -14.88 -11.38 -13.15
N GLY A 122 -14.37 -12.00 -14.20
CA GLY A 122 -12.98 -11.87 -14.63
C GLY A 122 -12.77 -10.62 -15.49
N GLY A 123 -11.51 -10.15 -15.55
CA GLY A 123 -11.12 -9.03 -16.37
C GLY A 123 -11.12 -9.35 -17.88
N GLN A 124 -10.52 -8.45 -18.67
CA GLN A 124 -10.50 -8.53 -20.13
C GLN A 124 -9.91 -9.84 -20.67
N ASP A 125 -8.90 -10.40 -19.99
CA ASP A 125 -8.20 -11.62 -20.42
C ASP A 125 -8.95 -12.91 -20.09
N ASP A 126 -10.00 -12.86 -19.27
CA ASP A 126 -10.80 -14.01 -18.87
C ASP A 126 -12.24 -13.97 -19.38
N GLY A 127 -12.88 -12.81 -19.32
CA GLY A 127 -14.23 -12.55 -19.84
C GLY A 127 -15.29 -13.53 -19.34
N LYS A 128 -15.22 -13.98 -18.09
CA LYS A 128 -16.16 -14.95 -17.50
C LYS A 128 -16.92 -14.38 -16.32
N LEU A 129 -18.19 -14.76 -16.23
CA LEU A 129 -19.03 -14.63 -15.06
C LEU A 129 -19.16 -16.02 -14.42
N VAL A 130 -18.88 -16.14 -13.12
CA VAL A 130 -18.97 -17.41 -12.38
C VAL A 130 -19.76 -17.19 -11.10
N VAL A 131 -20.65 -18.14 -10.78
CA VAL A 131 -21.39 -18.20 -9.52
C VAL A 131 -20.86 -19.36 -8.69
N TRP A 132 -20.59 -19.09 -7.42
CA TRP A 132 -19.99 -20.02 -6.46
C TRP A 132 -20.89 -20.24 -5.25
N TYR A 133 -20.86 -21.44 -4.67
CA TYR A 133 -21.38 -21.70 -3.33
C TYR A 133 -20.43 -21.15 -2.27
N VAL A 134 -20.92 -20.30 -1.38
CA VAL A 134 -20.12 -19.72 -0.29
C VAL A 134 -19.63 -20.80 0.67
N LYS A 135 -20.53 -21.69 1.11
CA LYS A 135 -20.20 -22.74 2.12
C LYS A 135 -19.25 -23.82 1.61
N SER A 136 -19.32 -24.19 0.33
CA SER A 136 -18.49 -25.29 -0.21
C SER A 136 -17.31 -24.84 -1.07
N GLY A 137 -17.28 -23.57 -1.47
CA GLY A 137 -16.26 -23.04 -2.37
C GLY A 137 -16.32 -23.60 -3.80
N LYS A 138 -17.38 -24.31 -4.16
CA LYS A 138 -17.50 -24.94 -5.49
C LYS A 138 -18.19 -24.01 -6.48
N ALA A 139 -17.69 -23.98 -7.71
CA ALA A 139 -18.39 -23.30 -8.80
C ALA A 139 -19.69 -24.02 -9.11
N VAL A 140 -20.79 -23.27 -9.17
CA VAL A 140 -22.12 -23.78 -9.53
C VAL A 140 -22.28 -23.76 -11.04
N CYS A 141 -22.07 -22.60 -11.64
CA CYS A 141 -22.13 -22.39 -13.08
C CYS A 141 -21.25 -21.23 -13.48
N GLY A 142 -20.94 -21.15 -14.76
CA GLY A 142 -20.21 -20.04 -15.36
C GLY A 142 -20.67 -19.81 -16.79
N SER A 143 -20.56 -18.58 -17.26
CA SER A 143 -20.86 -18.19 -18.63
C SER A 143 -19.81 -17.23 -19.14
N PRO A 144 -19.39 -17.33 -20.41
CA PRO A 144 -18.60 -16.28 -21.01
C PRO A 144 -19.44 -15.00 -21.10
N THR A 145 -18.83 -13.86 -20.79
CA THR A 145 -19.45 -12.56 -21.04
C THR A 145 -19.23 -12.20 -22.51
N PRO A 146 -20.28 -11.75 -23.23
CA PRO A 146 -20.15 -11.53 -24.67
C PRO A 146 -19.24 -10.34 -24.97
N ILE A 147 -18.27 -10.56 -25.86
CA ILE A 147 -17.40 -9.63 -26.61
C ILE A 147 -16.55 -8.67 -25.74
N ASP A 148 -17.13 -8.05 -24.69
CA ASP A 148 -16.45 -7.19 -23.72
C ASP A 148 -16.59 -7.76 -22.31
N TYR A 149 -15.53 -7.65 -21.50
CA TYR A 149 -15.57 -8.11 -20.12
C TYR A 149 -16.54 -7.27 -19.27
N ALA A 150 -17.20 -7.90 -18.30
CA ALA A 150 -18.08 -7.23 -17.38
C ALA A 150 -17.26 -6.49 -16.31
N GLN A 151 -17.39 -5.17 -16.26
CA GLN A 151 -16.68 -4.33 -15.28
C GLN A 151 -17.28 -4.43 -13.86
N CYS A 152 -18.57 -4.72 -13.76
CA CYS A 152 -19.21 -4.92 -12.47
C CYS A 152 -20.35 -5.93 -12.53
N VAL A 153 -20.61 -6.55 -11.38
CA VAL A 153 -21.69 -7.50 -11.14
C VAL A 153 -22.45 -7.14 -9.86
N CYS A 154 -23.76 -7.30 -9.87
CA CYS A 154 -24.60 -7.08 -8.70
C CYS A 154 -25.76 -8.08 -8.69
N PHE A 155 -26.01 -8.75 -7.56
CA PHE A 155 -27.24 -9.50 -7.34
C PHE A 155 -28.43 -8.56 -7.10
N PHE A 156 -29.62 -9.00 -7.43
CA PHE A 156 -30.87 -8.38 -7.01
C PHE A 156 -30.97 -8.38 -5.47
N ASN A 157 -31.70 -7.42 -4.89
CA ASN A 157 -31.85 -7.30 -3.44
C ASN A 157 -32.91 -8.25 -2.85
N CYS A 158 -33.95 -8.59 -3.63
CA CYS A 158 -35.07 -9.40 -3.19
C CYS A 158 -34.98 -10.85 -3.65
N THR A 159 -34.16 -11.15 -4.69
CA THR A 159 -34.04 -12.50 -5.23
C THR A 159 -32.58 -12.94 -5.39
N SER A 160 -32.28 -14.19 -5.06
CA SER A 160 -30.95 -14.77 -5.21
C SER A 160 -30.76 -15.47 -6.56
N THR A 161 -31.77 -15.47 -7.42
CA THR A 161 -31.74 -16.13 -8.73
C THR A 161 -31.49 -15.18 -9.89
N LYS A 162 -31.36 -13.87 -9.63
CA LYS A 162 -31.10 -12.86 -10.67
C LYS A 162 -29.91 -11.99 -10.30
N LEU A 163 -29.13 -11.65 -11.31
CA LEU A 163 -28.01 -10.73 -11.18
C LEU A 163 -27.85 -9.89 -12.45
N VAL A 164 -27.16 -8.76 -12.33
CA VAL A 164 -26.91 -7.82 -13.44
C VAL A 164 -25.42 -7.68 -13.63
N THR A 165 -24.98 -7.62 -14.89
CA THR A 165 -23.62 -7.23 -15.26
C THR A 165 -23.63 -6.05 -16.19
N ALA A 166 -22.67 -5.14 -16.00
CA ALA A 166 -22.43 -4.03 -16.90
C ALA A 166 -21.07 -4.18 -17.60
N ALA A 167 -21.08 -3.97 -18.91
CA ALA A 167 -19.92 -4.00 -19.78
C ALA A 167 -19.91 -2.76 -20.70
N SER A 168 -18.95 -2.66 -21.63
CA SER A 168 -18.94 -1.60 -22.62
C SER A 168 -20.24 -1.61 -23.44
N ALA A 169 -21.08 -0.60 -23.25
CA ALA A 169 -22.35 -0.40 -23.96
C ALA A 169 -23.39 -1.53 -23.81
N LYS A 170 -23.22 -2.45 -22.88
CA LYS A 170 -24.13 -3.58 -22.68
C LYS A 170 -24.47 -3.78 -21.20
N LEU A 171 -25.77 -3.85 -20.90
CA LEU A 171 -26.30 -4.17 -19.59
C LEU A 171 -27.07 -5.48 -19.74
N THR A 172 -26.69 -6.53 -19.02
CA THR A 172 -27.28 -7.87 -19.14
C THR A 172 -27.81 -8.32 -17.79
N ILE A 173 -29.07 -8.73 -17.75
CA ILE A 173 -29.69 -9.41 -16.61
C ILE A 173 -29.49 -10.90 -16.83
N TRP A 174 -29.02 -11.59 -15.81
CA TRP A 174 -28.83 -13.04 -15.83
C TRP A 174 -29.82 -13.69 -14.90
N GLU A 175 -30.52 -14.71 -15.40
CA GLU A 175 -31.29 -15.62 -14.57
C GLU A 175 -30.44 -16.85 -14.26
N PHE A 176 -30.25 -17.07 -12.98
CA PHE A 176 -29.47 -18.17 -12.44
C PHE A 176 -30.40 -19.35 -12.13
N ASP A 177 -30.22 -20.46 -12.84
CA ASP A 177 -30.93 -21.73 -12.64
C ASP A 177 -29.99 -22.70 -11.92
N GLU A 178 -30.20 -22.85 -10.60
CA GLU A 178 -29.37 -23.71 -9.76
C GLU A 178 -29.51 -25.19 -10.15
N GLY A 179 -30.74 -25.64 -10.45
CA GLY A 179 -31.03 -27.04 -10.79
C GLY A 179 -30.36 -27.49 -12.08
N ASN A 180 -30.38 -26.65 -13.10
CA ASN A 180 -29.75 -26.92 -14.38
C ASN A 180 -28.31 -26.40 -14.51
N ARG A 181 -27.79 -25.71 -13.48
CA ARG A 181 -26.47 -25.09 -13.44
C ARG A 181 -26.21 -24.17 -14.64
N GLN A 182 -27.17 -23.33 -14.95
CA GLN A 182 -27.12 -22.44 -16.11
C GLN A 182 -27.35 -20.99 -15.74
N LEU A 183 -26.70 -20.10 -16.48
CA LEU A 183 -26.95 -18.67 -16.50
C LEU A 183 -27.59 -18.30 -17.84
N ARG A 184 -28.79 -17.74 -17.81
CA ARG A 184 -29.53 -17.29 -18.99
C ARG A 184 -29.42 -15.78 -19.12
N PRO A 185 -28.80 -15.25 -20.19
CA PRO A 185 -28.63 -13.82 -20.37
C PRO A 185 -29.89 -13.18 -21.01
N TYR A 186 -30.25 -12.00 -20.51
CA TYR A 186 -31.27 -11.14 -21.09
C TYR A 186 -30.71 -9.71 -21.17
N ASP A 187 -30.53 -9.24 -22.40
CA ASP A 187 -29.97 -7.92 -22.65
C ASP A 187 -31.02 -6.82 -22.45
N CYS A 188 -30.62 -5.77 -21.72
CA CYS A 188 -31.43 -4.57 -21.57
C CYS A 188 -31.33 -3.70 -22.81
N GLN A 189 -32.47 -3.15 -23.25
CA GLN A 189 -32.52 -2.26 -24.41
C GLN A 189 -32.18 -0.83 -24.01
N LEU A 190 -30.98 -0.40 -24.33
CA LEU A 190 -30.48 0.96 -24.06
C LEU A 190 -30.76 1.94 -25.21
N GLY A 191 -31.47 1.51 -26.26
CA GLY A 191 -31.77 2.32 -27.45
C GLY A 191 -30.52 2.74 -28.20
N LYS A 192 -30.41 4.04 -28.49
CA LYS A 192 -29.24 4.63 -29.21
C LYS A 192 -28.06 4.95 -28.29
N ILE A 193 -28.16 4.69 -26.99
CA ILE A 193 -27.13 5.03 -26.03
C ILE A 193 -25.95 4.06 -26.16
N ARG A 194 -24.77 4.60 -26.45
CA ARG A 194 -23.50 3.89 -26.46
C ARG A 194 -22.60 4.50 -25.39
N ARG A 195 -22.47 3.85 -24.22
CA ARG A 195 -21.68 4.30 -23.08
C ARG A 195 -20.89 3.15 -22.48
N VAL A 196 -19.69 3.42 -22.02
CA VAL A 196 -18.96 2.46 -21.17
C VAL A 196 -19.56 2.53 -19.78
N LEU A 197 -20.10 1.41 -19.31
CA LEU A 197 -20.79 1.27 -18.03
C LEU A 197 -19.78 0.84 -16.97
N GLN A 198 -19.65 1.62 -15.89
CA GLN A 198 -18.60 1.41 -14.88
C GLN A 198 -19.13 0.95 -13.53
N THR A 199 -20.31 1.38 -13.12
CA THR A 199 -20.87 1.06 -11.82
C THR A 199 -22.33 0.64 -11.92
N ILE A 200 -22.78 -0.23 -11.01
CA ILE A 200 -24.17 -0.69 -10.92
C ILE A 200 -24.68 -0.52 -9.50
N VAL A 201 -25.89 -0.01 -9.36
CA VAL A 201 -26.68 -0.04 -8.12
C VAL A 201 -28.12 -0.40 -8.46
N ILE A 202 -28.71 -1.32 -7.72
CA ILE A 202 -30.12 -1.72 -7.83
C ILE A 202 -30.86 -1.10 -6.67
N ASP A 203 -32.06 -0.58 -6.91
CA ASP A 203 -32.93 -0.04 -5.86
C ASP A 203 -33.42 -1.13 -4.91
N SER A 204 -33.89 -0.74 -3.73
CA SER A 204 -34.31 -1.66 -2.66
C SER A 204 -35.46 -2.60 -3.06
N LYS A 205 -36.24 -2.23 -4.08
CA LYS A 205 -37.44 -2.96 -4.55
C LYS A 205 -37.17 -3.81 -5.80
N ASP A 206 -35.98 -3.78 -6.36
CA ASP A 206 -35.61 -4.42 -7.64
C ASP A 206 -36.47 -3.94 -8.85
N GLU A 207 -36.92 -2.67 -8.81
CA GLU A 207 -37.65 -2.06 -9.92
C GLU A 207 -36.73 -1.43 -10.95
N TYR A 208 -35.66 -0.78 -10.48
CA TYR A 208 -34.72 -0.04 -11.33
C TYR A 208 -33.28 -0.41 -11.04
N VAL A 209 -32.46 -0.37 -12.08
CA VAL A 209 -31.00 -0.37 -11.95
C VAL A 209 -30.45 0.97 -12.43
N TYR A 210 -29.53 1.50 -11.63
CA TYR A 210 -28.81 2.73 -11.91
C TYR A 210 -27.38 2.39 -12.31
N VAL A 211 -26.96 2.89 -13.44
CA VAL A 211 -25.66 2.53 -14.04
C VAL A 211 -24.85 3.80 -14.28
N GLY A 212 -23.74 3.92 -13.60
CA GLY A 212 -22.79 5.01 -13.82
C GLY A 212 -21.95 4.78 -15.06
N THR A 213 -21.68 5.85 -15.82
CA THR A 213 -20.98 5.77 -17.10
C THR A 213 -19.65 6.52 -17.07
N GLN A 214 -18.76 6.13 -17.97
CA GLN A 214 -17.48 6.83 -18.17
C GLN A 214 -17.66 8.28 -18.66
N THR A 215 -18.81 8.60 -19.25
CA THR A 215 -19.13 9.96 -19.72
C THR A 215 -19.68 10.88 -18.60
N GLY A 216 -19.81 10.37 -17.37
CA GLY A 216 -20.19 11.16 -16.18
C GLY A 216 -21.69 11.31 -15.96
N ASP A 217 -22.49 10.54 -16.65
CA ASP A 217 -23.93 10.42 -16.43
C ASP A 217 -24.32 9.09 -15.80
N VAL A 218 -25.49 9.04 -15.18
CA VAL A 218 -26.12 7.82 -14.63
C VAL A 218 -27.33 7.49 -15.50
N LEU A 219 -27.42 6.24 -15.92
CA LEU A 219 -28.56 5.72 -16.66
C LEU A 219 -29.50 5.01 -15.69
N GLN A 220 -30.79 5.25 -15.82
CA GLN A 220 -31.86 4.51 -15.13
C GLN A 220 -32.52 3.54 -16.10
N VAL A 221 -32.51 2.26 -15.75
CA VAL A 221 -33.10 1.20 -16.56
C VAL A 221 -34.10 0.43 -15.70
N SER A 222 -35.30 0.21 -16.22
CA SER A 222 -36.31 -0.61 -15.56
C SER A 222 -35.98 -2.09 -15.71
N LEU A 223 -35.99 -2.84 -14.60
CA LEU A 223 -35.60 -4.24 -14.55
C LEU A 223 -36.70 -5.18 -15.08
N GLY A 224 -37.99 -4.85 -14.85
CA GLY A 224 -39.10 -5.64 -15.37
C GLY A 224 -39.18 -5.64 -16.88
N PRO A 225 -39.46 -4.51 -17.55
CA PRO A 225 -39.49 -4.40 -19.00
C PRO A 225 -38.12 -4.41 -19.68
N LYS A 226 -37.02 -4.28 -18.92
CA LYS A 226 -35.63 -4.25 -19.41
C LYS A 226 -35.34 -3.09 -20.36
N LEU A 227 -35.95 -1.93 -20.09
CA LEU A 227 -35.91 -0.77 -20.96
C LEU A 227 -35.24 0.42 -20.27
N PHE A 228 -34.45 1.17 -21.03
CA PHE A 228 -33.96 2.48 -20.63
C PHE A 228 -35.11 3.44 -20.36
N GLN A 229 -35.03 4.17 -19.23
CA GLN A 229 -36.05 5.12 -18.79
C GLN A 229 -35.56 6.55 -18.83
N ASN A 230 -34.43 6.83 -18.19
CA ASN A 230 -33.95 8.19 -17.96
C ASN A 230 -32.42 8.23 -17.81
N HIS A 231 -31.84 9.43 -17.90
CA HIS A 231 -30.42 9.67 -17.61
C HIS A 231 -30.24 11.01 -16.91
N GLY A 232 -29.23 11.14 -16.08
CA GLY A 232 -28.89 12.36 -15.37
C GLY A 232 -27.56 12.22 -14.62
N PRO A 233 -27.09 13.25 -13.95
CA PRO A 233 -27.61 14.62 -13.89
C PRO A 233 -27.42 15.40 -15.21
N LYS A 234 -28.10 16.55 -15.36
CA LYS A 234 -27.90 17.43 -16.54
C LYS A 234 -26.45 17.89 -16.67
N GLN A 235 -25.84 18.26 -15.54
CA GLN A 235 -24.43 18.56 -15.46
C GLN A 235 -23.67 17.26 -15.17
N LYS A 236 -22.98 16.75 -16.17
CA LYS A 236 -22.21 15.52 -16.07
C LYS A 236 -21.01 15.66 -15.15
N LEU A 237 -20.66 14.58 -14.46
CA LEU A 237 -19.45 14.51 -13.65
C LEU A 237 -18.22 14.41 -14.56
N CYS A 238 -17.23 15.23 -14.30
CA CYS A 238 -15.98 15.16 -15.05
C CYS A 238 -15.23 13.86 -14.77
N MET A 239 -14.51 13.32 -15.75
CA MET A 239 -13.74 12.09 -15.67
C MET A 239 -14.57 10.82 -15.31
N GLY A 240 -15.89 10.85 -15.58
CA GLY A 240 -16.76 9.69 -15.42
C GLY A 240 -17.28 9.46 -14.00
N VAL A 241 -18.23 8.52 -13.90
CA VAL A 241 -18.76 8.03 -12.62
C VAL A 241 -17.91 6.85 -12.17
N GLN A 242 -17.19 6.99 -11.07
CA GLN A 242 -16.28 5.97 -10.55
C GLN A 242 -16.87 5.11 -9.43
N SER A 243 -17.84 5.63 -8.71
CA SER A 243 -18.52 4.91 -7.63
C SER A 243 -19.96 5.36 -7.50
N THR A 244 -20.87 4.42 -7.21
CA THR A 244 -22.29 4.71 -7.00
C THR A 244 -22.79 3.82 -5.89
N ILE A 245 -23.55 4.39 -4.93
CA ILE A 245 -24.24 3.64 -3.88
C ILE A 245 -25.66 4.18 -3.70
N SER A 246 -26.58 3.31 -3.26
CA SER A 246 -27.91 3.71 -2.79
C SER A 246 -27.80 4.26 -1.37
N THR A 247 -28.48 5.35 -1.06
CA THR A 247 -28.59 5.87 0.30
C THR A 247 -29.62 5.06 1.11
N PRO A 248 -29.64 5.18 2.45
CA PRO A 248 -30.66 4.56 3.28
C PRO A 248 -32.10 5.01 2.97
N PHE A 249 -32.25 6.08 2.18
CA PHE A 249 -33.54 6.66 1.77
C PHE A 249 -33.86 6.44 0.28
N ASP A 250 -33.21 5.47 -0.36
CA ASP A 250 -33.33 5.10 -1.78
C ASP A 250 -32.96 6.22 -2.78
N ASP A 251 -32.30 7.29 -2.34
CA ASP A 251 -31.62 8.25 -3.23
C ASP A 251 -30.22 7.72 -3.64
N LEU A 252 -29.58 8.33 -4.60
CA LEU A 252 -28.30 7.87 -5.14
C LEU A 252 -27.16 8.81 -4.78
N LEU A 253 -26.09 8.28 -4.21
CA LEU A 253 -24.80 8.94 -4.12
C LEU A 253 -23.92 8.52 -5.29
N VAL A 254 -23.39 9.51 -6.00
CA VAL A 254 -22.58 9.32 -7.19
C VAL A 254 -21.25 10.03 -7.01
N GLY A 255 -20.16 9.31 -7.13
CA GLY A 255 -18.79 9.81 -7.03
C GLY A 255 -18.13 9.91 -8.40
N GLY A 256 -17.58 11.08 -8.71
CA GLY A 256 -16.90 11.40 -9.96
C GLY A 256 -15.39 11.19 -9.92
N GLY A 257 -14.80 11.05 -11.10
CA GLY A 257 -13.35 10.98 -11.26
C GLY A 257 -12.61 12.27 -10.92
N ASP A 258 -13.31 13.38 -10.83
CA ASP A 258 -12.79 14.71 -10.45
C ASP A 258 -12.92 15.01 -8.95
N GLY A 259 -13.39 14.06 -8.16
CA GLY A 259 -13.61 14.19 -6.72
C GLY A 259 -14.95 14.80 -6.34
N ASN A 260 -15.83 15.11 -7.30
CA ASN A 260 -17.18 15.56 -7.02
C ASN A 260 -18.04 14.39 -6.53
N ILE A 261 -18.79 14.63 -5.45
CA ILE A 261 -19.78 13.70 -4.90
C ILE A 261 -21.13 14.41 -5.03
N VAL A 262 -22.08 13.73 -5.64
CA VAL A 262 -23.41 14.29 -5.93
C VAL A 262 -24.49 13.36 -5.38
N LEU A 263 -25.44 13.94 -4.63
CA LEU A 263 -26.68 13.27 -4.23
C LEU A 263 -27.74 13.51 -5.30
N LEU A 264 -28.24 12.46 -5.89
CA LEU A 264 -29.27 12.48 -6.90
C LEU A 264 -30.58 11.91 -6.33
N ARG A 265 -31.70 12.57 -6.58
CA ARG A 265 -33.02 12.04 -6.29
C ARG A 265 -33.34 10.87 -7.20
N SER A 266 -33.66 9.70 -6.64
CA SER A 266 -34.11 8.54 -7.42
C SER A 266 -35.31 8.89 -8.32
N GLY A 267 -35.44 8.20 -9.44
CA GLY A 267 -36.48 8.43 -10.44
C GLY A 267 -36.29 9.66 -11.32
N THR A 268 -35.92 10.81 -10.77
CA THR A 268 -35.73 12.05 -11.55
C THR A 268 -34.30 12.34 -11.93
N LEU A 269 -33.33 11.75 -11.24
CA LEU A 269 -31.89 11.96 -11.36
C LEU A 269 -31.46 13.44 -11.28
N LYS A 270 -32.25 14.24 -10.55
CA LYS A 270 -31.92 15.64 -10.27
C LYS A 270 -30.96 15.72 -9.10
N THR A 271 -29.97 16.63 -9.22
CA THR A 271 -29.03 16.92 -8.14
C THR A 271 -29.76 17.56 -6.96
N VAL A 272 -29.58 16.98 -5.77
CA VAL A 272 -30.06 17.50 -4.50
C VAL A 272 -28.97 18.31 -3.82
N SER A 273 -27.79 17.74 -3.63
CA SER A 273 -26.64 18.37 -3.00
C SER A 273 -25.34 17.84 -3.60
N SER A 274 -24.27 18.58 -3.44
CA SER A 274 -22.94 18.15 -3.90
C SER A 274 -21.83 18.65 -3.00
N THR A 275 -20.74 17.91 -2.96
CA THR A 275 -19.49 18.31 -2.29
C THR A 275 -18.29 17.82 -3.09
N LYS A 276 -17.11 18.37 -2.81
CA LYS A 276 -15.87 17.97 -3.49
C LYS A 276 -14.82 17.50 -2.49
N VAL A 277 -14.15 16.40 -2.82
CA VAL A 277 -13.02 15.85 -2.08
C VAL A 277 -11.77 15.83 -2.97
N HIS A 278 -10.60 15.64 -2.37
CA HIS A 278 -9.35 15.60 -3.12
C HIS A 278 -9.08 14.19 -3.67
N GLY A 279 -9.01 14.07 -4.98
CA GLY A 279 -8.81 12.82 -5.73
C GLY A 279 -10.10 12.21 -6.27
N SER A 280 -9.99 11.30 -7.23
CA SER A 280 -11.12 10.55 -7.81
C SER A 280 -11.81 9.70 -6.73
N VAL A 281 -13.14 9.70 -6.70
CA VAL A 281 -13.93 8.90 -5.74
C VAL A 281 -13.99 7.45 -6.20
N THR A 282 -13.20 6.58 -5.61
CA THR A 282 -13.10 5.16 -6.02
C THR A 282 -13.97 4.22 -5.22
N ALA A 283 -14.32 4.58 -4.00
CA ALA A 283 -15.17 3.77 -3.13
C ALA A 283 -16.05 4.66 -2.25
N MET A 284 -17.26 4.21 -1.97
CA MET A 284 -18.19 4.82 -1.01
C MET A 284 -18.86 3.73 -0.19
N ALA A 285 -19.17 4.02 1.09
CA ALA A 285 -19.87 3.10 1.99
C ALA A 285 -20.84 3.87 2.90
N ASN A 286 -22.09 3.39 3.03
CA ASN A 286 -23.09 4.01 3.88
C ASN A 286 -22.77 3.84 5.37
N GLY A 287 -22.86 4.93 6.14
CA GLY A 287 -22.74 4.96 7.59
C GLY A 287 -24.10 5.00 8.29
N ASN A 288 -24.16 5.76 9.39
CA ASN A 288 -25.38 5.94 10.16
C ASN A 288 -26.34 6.91 9.47
N ALA A 289 -27.64 6.69 9.65
CA ALA A 289 -28.69 7.56 9.21
C ALA A 289 -29.64 7.86 10.37
N ASP A 290 -30.20 9.04 10.41
CA ASP A 290 -31.19 9.46 11.39
C ASP A 290 -32.60 9.52 10.78
N GLN A 291 -33.62 9.67 11.64
CA GLN A 291 -35.00 9.78 11.19
C GLN A 291 -35.32 11.13 10.50
N SER A 292 -34.43 12.11 10.58
CA SER A 292 -34.62 13.43 9.95
C SER A 292 -34.26 13.43 8.45
N GLY A 293 -33.76 12.32 7.92
CA GLY A 293 -33.28 12.21 6.55
C GLY A 293 -31.82 12.59 6.39
N SER A 294 -31.12 12.92 7.49
CA SER A 294 -29.68 13.16 7.49
C SER A 294 -28.93 11.84 7.64
N PHE A 295 -27.78 11.72 7.00
CA PHE A 295 -26.96 10.51 7.04
C PHE A 295 -25.49 10.82 6.87
N GLU A 296 -24.66 9.87 7.25
CA GLU A 296 -23.22 9.90 7.02
C GLU A 296 -22.77 8.78 6.08
N PHE A 297 -21.69 8.98 5.40
CA PHE A 297 -21.07 7.96 4.54
C PHE A 297 -19.57 8.18 4.45
N PHE A 298 -18.85 7.09 4.15
CA PHE A 298 -17.41 7.10 3.96
C PHE A 298 -17.09 7.19 2.49
N VAL A 299 -15.98 7.86 2.18
CA VAL A 299 -15.50 8.07 0.81
C VAL A 299 -14.00 7.77 0.75
N GLY A 300 -13.63 6.83 -0.09
CA GLY A 300 -12.24 6.55 -0.45
C GLY A 300 -11.87 7.18 -1.79
N THR A 301 -10.65 7.74 -1.90
CA THR A 301 -10.20 8.40 -3.12
C THR A 301 -8.92 7.81 -3.67
N SER A 302 -8.67 8.02 -4.98
CA SER A 302 -7.45 7.60 -5.67
C SER A 302 -6.15 8.22 -5.12
N LYS A 303 -6.27 9.25 -4.27
CA LYS A 303 -5.15 9.87 -3.56
C LYS A 303 -4.92 9.29 -2.17
N SER A 304 -5.37 8.06 -1.94
CA SER A 304 -5.24 7.33 -0.66
C SER A 304 -5.78 8.10 0.55
N ASN A 305 -6.80 8.93 0.32
CA ASN A 305 -7.51 9.66 1.37
C ASN A 305 -8.86 8.99 1.65
N MET A 306 -9.23 8.94 2.92
CA MET A 306 -10.56 8.54 3.35
C MET A 306 -11.26 9.71 4.05
N TYR A 307 -12.49 9.97 3.67
CA TYR A 307 -13.33 11.04 4.22
C TYR A 307 -14.57 10.46 4.87
N LEU A 308 -15.00 11.08 5.97
CA LEU A 308 -16.35 10.96 6.50
C LEU A 308 -17.14 12.16 5.99
N VAL A 309 -18.19 11.90 5.25
CA VAL A 309 -19.07 12.95 4.73
C VAL A 309 -20.41 12.86 5.45
N LYS A 310 -20.91 13.97 5.96
CA LYS A 310 -22.20 14.09 6.62
C LYS A 310 -23.12 14.94 5.77
N TYR A 311 -24.29 14.42 5.45
CA TYR A 311 -25.37 15.13 4.79
C TYR A 311 -26.39 15.59 5.81
N ASP A 312 -26.68 16.89 5.84
CA ASP A 312 -27.73 17.51 6.65
C ASP A 312 -28.95 17.78 5.76
N ALA A 313 -30.02 17.01 5.96
CA ALA A 313 -31.25 17.15 5.18
C ALA A 313 -31.96 18.49 5.38
N LYS A 314 -31.85 19.10 6.59
CA LYS A 314 -32.48 20.39 6.89
C LYS A 314 -31.83 21.54 6.14
N ARG A 315 -30.48 21.52 6.03
CA ARG A 315 -29.70 22.54 5.35
C ARG A 315 -29.44 22.21 3.89
N ASN A 316 -29.71 20.97 3.49
CA ASN A 316 -29.38 20.43 2.17
C ASN A 316 -27.90 20.60 1.81
N MET A 317 -27.02 20.33 2.77
CA MET A 317 -25.57 20.52 2.63
C MET A 317 -24.82 19.26 3.02
N MET A 318 -23.67 19.06 2.36
CA MET A 318 -22.71 18.02 2.68
C MET A 318 -21.45 18.64 3.27
N ALA A 319 -20.97 18.10 4.39
CA ALA A 319 -19.70 18.47 5.01
C ALA A 319 -18.75 17.26 4.97
N SER A 320 -17.55 17.43 4.44
CA SER A 320 -16.52 16.38 4.37
C SER A 320 -15.43 16.60 5.41
N GLN A 321 -15.05 15.55 6.11
CA GLN A 321 -13.95 15.52 7.08
C GLN A 321 -12.95 14.44 6.66
N LEU A 322 -11.67 14.81 6.54
CA LEU A 322 -10.59 13.86 6.31
C LEU A 322 -10.34 13.06 7.59
N ILE A 323 -10.45 11.72 7.51
CA ILE A 323 -10.25 10.80 8.65
C ILE A 323 -8.97 9.99 8.54
N HIS A 324 -8.50 9.72 7.32
CA HIS A 324 -7.28 8.97 7.09
C HIS A 324 -6.62 9.41 5.78
N THR A 325 -5.30 9.40 5.77
CA THR A 325 -4.51 9.81 4.61
C THR A 325 -3.20 9.05 4.57
N CYS A 326 -2.67 8.81 3.38
CA CYS A 326 -1.33 8.28 3.16
C CYS A 326 -0.78 8.78 1.82
N HIS A 327 0.45 8.42 1.50
CA HIS A 327 0.99 8.62 0.17
C HIS A 327 0.18 7.82 -0.86
N TYR A 328 -0.01 8.39 -2.03
CA TYR A 328 -0.75 7.76 -3.14
C TYR A 328 0.17 7.20 -4.22
N ASP A 329 1.45 7.46 -4.09
CA ASP A 329 2.50 7.06 -5.01
C ASP A 329 3.65 6.44 -4.21
N LYS A 330 4.62 5.89 -4.91
CA LYS A 330 5.83 5.28 -4.37
C LYS A 330 6.45 6.11 -3.25
N ILE A 331 6.65 5.49 -2.10
CA ILE A 331 7.47 6.06 -1.03
C ILE A 331 8.93 5.74 -1.33
N ASN A 332 9.77 6.76 -1.43
CA ASN A 332 11.16 6.59 -1.86
C ASN A 332 12.12 6.36 -0.71
N ASP A 333 11.86 6.99 0.44
CA ASP A 333 12.75 6.88 1.60
C ASP A 333 11.99 7.04 2.93
N ILE A 334 12.62 6.56 4.01
CA ILE A 334 12.14 6.63 5.37
C ILE A 334 13.30 6.95 6.31
N ALA A 335 13.07 7.82 7.29
CA ALA A 335 14.05 8.19 8.30
C ALA A 335 13.43 8.29 9.69
N PHE A 336 14.17 7.83 10.70
CA PHE A 336 13.93 8.12 12.11
C PHE A 336 14.89 9.19 12.61
N PRO A 337 14.48 10.07 13.56
CA PRO A 337 15.42 10.90 14.28
C PRO A 337 16.38 10.05 15.12
N SER A 338 17.59 10.52 15.33
CA SER A 338 18.59 9.80 16.10
C SER A 338 18.11 9.55 17.53
N GLY A 339 18.06 8.28 17.95
CA GLY A 339 17.68 7.86 19.31
C GLY A 339 16.21 8.12 19.69
N TYR A 340 15.33 8.46 18.73
CA TYR A 340 13.93 8.77 19.01
C TYR A 340 13.00 7.99 18.10
N SER A 341 12.12 7.17 18.67
CA SER A 341 11.28 6.20 17.97
C SER A 341 9.83 6.62 17.77
N GLU A 342 9.33 7.61 18.52
CA GLU A 342 7.91 7.97 18.48
C GLU A 342 7.46 8.58 17.16
N VAL A 343 8.41 9.14 16.39
CA VAL A 343 8.12 9.74 15.09
C VAL A 343 9.07 9.25 14.02
N PHE A 344 8.58 9.19 12.80
CA PHE A 344 9.38 8.95 11.60
C PHE A 344 8.90 9.80 10.44
N ALA A 345 9.74 9.99 9.45
CA ALA A 345 9.42 10.72 8.24
C ALA A 345 9.49 9.82 7.02
N THR A 346 8.60 10.05 6.06
CA THR A 346 8.58 9.38 4.74
C THR A 346 8.51 10.41 3.64
N CYS A 347 9.07 10.10 2.47
CA CYS A 347 9.00 10.98 1.31
C CYS A 347 8.52 10.27 0.05
N SER A 348 7.79 10.99 -0.78
CA SER A 348 7.17 10.50 -2.00
C SER A 348 7.17 11.57 -3.10
N MET A 349 6.27 11.44 -4.06
CA MET A 349 5.93 12.48 -5.01
C MET A 349 5.21 13.62 -4.30
N ASP A 350 5.62 14.85 -4.55
CA ASP A 350 5.01 16.10 -4.06
C ASP A 350 5.08 16.36 -2.56
N ASP A 351 5.40 15.38 -1.71
CA ASP A 351 5.34 15.58 -0.26
C ASP A 351 6.37 14.79 0.57
N ILE A 352 6.64 15.34 1.73
CA ILE A 352 7.27 14.67 2.87
C ILE A 352 6.24 14.68 3.99
N ARG A 353 6.10 13.55 4.70
CA ARG A 353 5.18 13.43 5.82
C ARG A 353 5.90 12.96 7.06
N ILE A 354 5.51 13.50 8.19
CA ILE A 354 5.99 13.09 9.51
C ILE A 354 4.83 12.42 10.23
N TRP A 355 5.11 11.23 10.76
CA TRP A 355 4.13 10.33 11.35
C TRP A 355 4.43 10.10 12.82
N GLN A 356 3.39 9.96 13.62
CA GLN A 356 3.48 9.41 14.96
C GLN A 356 3.35 7.89 14.86
N LEU A 357 4.36 7.15 15.34
CA LEU A 357 4.46 5.71 15.16
C LEU A 357 3.30 4.97 15.85
N GLU A 358 3.14 5.14 17.15
CA GLU A 358 2.09 4.47 17.92
C GLU A 358 0.68 4.79 17.43
N LYS A 359 0.38 6.07 17.17
CA LYS A 359 -0.98 6.50 16.76
C LYS A 359 -1.27 6.36 15.28
N CYS A 360 -0.31 5.92 14.49
CA CYS A 360 -0.45 5.77 13.02
C CYS A 360 -1.04 7.03 12.36
N ARG A 361 -0.70 8.22 12.90
CA ARG A 361 -1.29 9.50 12.52
C ARG A 361 -0.27 10.42 11.89
N GLU A 362 -0.69 11.11 10.82
CA GLU A 362 0.09 12.20 10.22
C GLU A 362 0.15 13.40 11.19
N LEU A 363 1.36 13.82 11.54
CA LEU A 363 1.61 15.00 12.36
C LEU A 363 1.84 16.24 11.49
N LEU A 364 2.57 16.07 10.39
CA LEU A 364 2.97 17.18 9.53
C LEU A 364 3.09 16.71 8.09
N ARG A 365 2.67 17.57 7.15
CA ARG A 365 2.85 17.40 5.71
C ARG A 365 3.56 18.61 5.13
N ILE A 366 4.67 18.35 4.44
CA ILE A 366 5.46 19.35 3.72
C ILE A 366 5.24 19.11 2.24
N GLN A 367 4.66 20.06 1.53
CA GLN A 367 4.35 19.94 0.11
C GLN A 367 5.32 20.74 -0.75
N VAL A 368 5.88 20.09 -1.76
CA VAL A 368 6.69 20.70 -2.82
C VAL A 368 6.12 20.24 -4.16
N PRO A 369 5.15 20.98 -4.72
CA PRO A 369 4.40 20.53 -5.88
C PRO A 369 5.27 20.22 -7.10
N ASN A 370 4.94 19.17 -7.83
CA ASN A 370 5.60 18.72 -9.06
C ASN A 370 7.08 18.35 -8.88
N GLN A 371 7.49 18.02 -7.67
CA GLN A 371 8.84 17.55 -7.37
C GLN A 371 8.80 16.20 -6.66
N LYS A 372 9.73 15.31 -7.00
CA LYS A 372 9.88 14.00 -6.36
C LYS A 372 10.98 14.07 -5.31
N CYS A 373 10.64 13.84 -4.05
CA CYS A 373 11.62 13.64 -3.01
C CYS A 373 12.20 12.23 -3.12
N MET A 374 13.52 12.12 -3.24
CA MET A 374 14.21 10.86 -3.51
C MET A 374 14.92 10.29 -2.29
N SER A 375 15.36 11.16 -1.38
CA SER A 375 16.09 10.76 -0.18
C SER A 375 15.80 11.70 0.97
N LEU A 376 15.90 11.20 2.21
CA LEU A 376 15.48 11.89 3.42
C LEU A 376 16.39 11.51 4.59
N ALA A 377 16.76 12.49 5.42
CA ALA A 377 17.45 12.24 6.69
C ALA A 377 17.14 13.32 7.71
N PHE A 378 17.05 12.96 8.98
CA PHE A 378 17.10 13.91 10.07
C PHE A 378 18.56 14.29 10.37
N MET A 379 18.81 15.56 10.62
CA MET A 379 20.10 15.93 11.16
C MET A 379 20.19 15.46 12.61
N PRO A 380 21.36 14.97 13.07
CA PRO A 380 21.50 14.38 14.40
C PRO A 380 21.11 15.31 15.57
N ASP A 381 21.21 16.63 15.39
CA ASP A 381 20.74 17.63 16.37
C ASP A 381 19.21 17.77 16.45
N GLY A 382 18.46 17.06 15.61
CA GLY A 382 16.99 17.09 15.54
C GLY A 382 16.37 18.40 15.05
N LYS A 383 17.18 19.40 14.66
CA LYS A 383 16.66 20.73 14.29
C LYS A 383 16.20 20.84 12.86
N SER A 384 16.68 19.97 11.99
CA SER A 384 16.31 19.99 10.57
C SER A 384 16.12 18.61 9.99
N LEU A 385 15.19 18.54 9.03
CA LEU A 385 14.94 17.41 8.15
C LEU A 385 15.48 17.78 6.78
N ILE A 386 16.54 17.10 6.33
CA ILE A 386 17.17 17.33 5.04
C ILE A 386 16.61 16.37 4.01
N SER A 387 16.44 16.84 2.78
CA SER A 387 15.81 16.07 1.71
C SER A 387 16.46 16.32 0.37
N GLY A 388 16.66 15.26 -0.39
CA GLY A 388 17.17 15.27 -1.75
C GLY A 388 16.05 15.12 -2.78
N TRP A 389 16.07 15.95 -3.83
CA TRP A 389 14.98 16.06 -4.80
C TRP A 389 15.45 15.75 -6.22
N ASN A 390 14.51 15.38 -7.08
CA ASN A 390 14.75 15.08 -8.50
C ASN A 390 15.21 16.29 -9.32
N ASP A 391 15.02 17.52 -8.82
CA ASP A 391 15.49 18.75 -9.44
C ASP A 391 16.96 19.08 -9.09
N GLY A 392 17.66 18.15 -8.44
CA GLY A 392 19.06 18.31 -8.04
C GLY A 392 19.29 19.28 -6.88
N ARG A 393 18.25 19.60 -6.13
CA ARG A 393 18.34 20.48 -4.96
C ARG A 393 18.26 19.70 -3.66
N ILE A 394 18.94 20.20 -2.64
CA ILE A 394 18.77 19.78 -1.27
C ILE A 394 17.94 20.84 -0.55
N ARG A 395 16.87 20.42 0.12
CA ARG A 395 16.02 21.28 0.93
C ARG A 395 16.06 20.83 2.38
N ALA A 396 16.17 21.79 3.29
CA ALA A 396 16.08 21.54 4.72
C ALA A 396 14.83 22.18 5.30
N PHE A 397 14.09 21.42 6.08
CA PHE A 397 12.85 21.84 6.70
C PHE A 397 12.91 21.70 8.20
N GLY A 398 12.19 22.56 8.91
CA GLY A 398 11.98 22.40 10.36
C GLY A 398 11.02 21.23 10.63
N PRO A 399 11.44 20.17 11.36
CA PRO A 399 10.61 18.97 11.52
C PRO A 399 9.33 19.21 12.32
N GLN A 400 9.28 20.24 13.17
CA GLN A 400 8.10 20.60 13.95
C GLN A 400 7.16 21.55 13.22
N THR A 401 7.67 22.38 12.30
CA THR A 401 6.92 23.47 11.68
C THR A 401 6.66 23.29 10.20
N GLY A 402 7.40 22.38 9.54
CA GLY A 402 7.39 22.19 8.09
C GLY A 402 7.94 23.38 7.30
N LYS A 403 8.45 24.41 7.96
CA LYS A 403 9.00 25.58 7.28
C LYS A 403 10.33 25.26 6.60
N LEU A 404 10.49 25.75 5.38
CA LEU A 404 11.75 25.68 4.67
C LEU A 404 12.79 26.55 5.41
N LEU A 405 13.89 25.94 5.81
CA LEU A 405 14.99 26.63 6.48
C LEU A 405 16.01 27.17 5.46
N TYR A 406 16.47 26.32 4.55
CA TYR A 406 17.35 26.71 3.46
C TYR A 406 17.24 25.74 2.28
N THR A 407 17.78 26.16 1.13
CA THR A 407 17.87 25.33 -0.09
C THR A 407 19.27 25.42 -0.65
N ILE A 408 19.92 24.28 -0.89
CA ILE A 408 21.15 24.20 -1.65
C ILE A 408 20.78 24.03 -3.12
N LEU A 409 21.05 25.06 -3.91
CA LEU A 409 20.78 25.06 -5.35
C LEU A 409 21.89 24.33 -6.08
N ASN A 410 21.52 23.62 -7.15
CA ASN A 410 22.46 22.88 -8.00
C ASN A 410 23.36 21.91 -7.19
N ALA A 411 22.77 21.27 -6.17
CA ALA A 411 23.49 20.30 -5.36
C ALA A 411 23.98 19.12 -6.20
N HIS A 412 23.20 18.70 -7.20
CA HIS A 412 23.62 17.76 -8.26
C HIS A 412 23.02 18.19 -9.59
N LYS A 413 23.59 17.72 -10.70
CA LYS A 413 23.07 18.03 -12.05
C LYS A 413 21.70 17.43 -12.32
N LEU A 414 21.47 16.26 -11.77
CA LEU A 414 20.23 15.48 -11.81
C LEU A 414 19.70 15.31 -10.37
N GLY A 415 18.93 14.29 -10.09
CA GLY A 415 18.40 14.07 -8.74
C GLY A 415 19.44 13.79 -7.66
N VAL A 416 19.09 14.11 -6.41
CA VAL A 416 19.84 13.76 -5.19
C VAL A 416 19.25 12.46 -4.65
N THR A 417 19.96 11.36 -4.80
CA THR A 417 19.46 10.00 -4.54
C THR A 417 19.77 9.48 -3.15
N ALA A 418 20.80 10.04 -2.52
CA ALA A 418 21.21 9.67 -1.16
C ALA A 418 21.64 10.92 -0.39
N ILE A 419 21.30 11.00 0.89
CA ILE A 419 21.64 12.13 1.76
C ILE A 419 21.82 11.66 3.19
N THR A 420 22.82 12.25 3.88
CA THR A 420 23.06 12.02 5.31
C THR A 420 23.74 13.23 5.93
N GLY A 421 23.65 13.37 7.25
CA GLY A 421 24.35 14.39 8.03
C GLY A 421 25.51 13.80 8.83
N THR A 422 26.50 14.63 9.19
CA THR A 422 27.56 14.28 10.14
C THR A 422 27.03 14.35 11.58
N SER A 423 27.66 13.63 12.51
CA SER A 423 27.25 13.54 13.91
C SER A 423 27.23 14.91 14.61
N ASP A 424 28.15 15.80 14.21
CA ASP A 424 28.24 17.19 14.67
C ASP A 424 27.19 18.11 14.04
N SER A 425 26.36 17.61 13.11
CA SER A 425 25.40 18.38 12.30
C SER A 425 26.00 19.55 11.52
N GLY A 426 27.32 19.57 11.36
CA GLY A 426 28.06 20.62 10.67
C GLY A 426 28.18 20.42 9.16
N LYS A 427 27.98 19.18 8.68
CA LYS A 427 28.11 18.84 7.28
C LYS A 427 26.94 17.98 6.78
N ILE A 428 26.67 18.09 5.49
CA ILE A 428 25.76 17.20 4.75
C ILE A 428 26.60 16.48 3.68
N ILE A 429 26.39 15.19 3.53
CA ILE A 429 26.96 14.40 2.46
C ILE A 429 25.82 13.94 1.56
N SER A 430 25.95 14.20 0.27
CA SER A 430 24.94 13.88 -0.73
C SER A 430 25.52 13.07 -1.88
N GLY A 431 24.76 12.07 -2.32
CA GLY A 431 25.01 11.32 -3.55
C GLY A 431 23.96 11.63 -4.60
N GLY A 432 24.33 11.67 -5.85
CA GLY A 432 23.43 12.03 -6.95
C GLY A 432 23.38 11.03 -8.09
N VAL A 433 22.42 11.24 -8.96
CA VAL A 433 22.28 10.52 -10.24
C VAL A 433 23.49 10.76 -11.15
N ASP A 434 24.22 11.86 -10.94
CA ASP A 434 25.42 12.23 -11.68
C ASP A 434 26.70 11.48 -11.24
N GLY A 435 26.58 10.47 -10.37
CA GLY A 435 27.71 9.66 -9.87
C GLY A 435 28.64 10.41 -8.91
N GLN A 436 28.27 11.60 -8.46
CA GLN A 436 29.10 12.39 -7.58
C GLN A 436 28.66 12.26 -6.13
N VAL A 437 29.65 12.22 -5.24
CA VAL A 437 29.43 12.39 -3.80
C VAL A 437 29.97 13.77 -3.41
N ARG A 438 29.12 14.58 -2.80
CA ARG A 438 29.45 15.97 -2.43
C ARG A 438 29.31 16.19 -0.95
N VAL A 439 30.24 16.99 -0.39
CA VAL A 439 30.26 17.36 1.02
C VAL A 439 29.97 18.86 1.16
N TRP A 440 28.98 19.20 1.95
CA TRP A 440 28.50 20.56 2.17
C TRP A 440 28.72 20.96 3.61
N ARG A 441 29.26 22.14 3.85
CA ARG A 441 29.32 22.77 5.18
C ARG A 441 28.02 23.52 5.44
N ILE A 442 27.44 23.29 6.60
CA ILE A 442 26.22 23.97 7.03
C ILE A 442 26.57 24.88 8.20
N GLY A 443 26.34 26.16 8.04
CA GLY A 443 26.47 27.17 9.08
C GLY A 443 25.13 27.80 9.42
N PRO A 444 25.05 28.63 10.47
CA PRO A 444 23.79 29.22 10.93
C PRO A 444 23.04 30.05 9.87
N GLN A 445 23.76 30.67 8.94
CA GLN A 445 23.18 31.53 7.88
C GLN A 445 23.78 31.24 6.49
N SER A 446 24.64 30.24 6.34
CA SER A 446 25.30 29.97 5.08
C SER A 446 25.54 28.48 4.87
N HIS A 447 25.60 28.07 3.62
CA HIS A 447 26.04 26.74 3.22
C HIS A 447 27.04 26.89 2.09
N SER A 448 28.04 26.00 2.06
CA SER A 448 29.10 26.01 1.05
C SER A 448 29.52 24.60 0.68
N LEU A 449 29.85 24.41 -0.59
CA LEU A 449 30.46 23.15 -1.07
C LEU A 449 31.89 23.08 -0.56
N ILE A 450 32.22 22.00 0.16
CA ILE A 450 33.60 21.72 0.61
C ILE A 450 34.36 20.92 -0.45
N ALA A 451 33.76 19.81 -0.89
CA ALA A 451 34.39 18.88 -1.79
C ALA A 451 33.41 18.19 -2.73
N THR A 452 33.94 17.76 -3.87
CA THR A 452 33.21 16.91 -4.83
C THR A 452 34.09 15.71 -5.17
N MET A 453 33.62 14.52 -4.85
CA MET A 453 34.30 13.25 -5.11
C MET A 453 33.62 12.61 -6.35
N LYS A 454 34.41 12.32 -7.42
CA LYS A 454 33.93 12.02 -8.78
C LYS A 454 34.49 10.69 -9.29
N GLU A 455 34.34 9.62 -8.52
CA GLU A 455 34.86 8.32 -8.95
C GLU A 455 33.76 7.34 -9.37
N HIS A 456 32.54 7.48 -8.84
CA HIS A 456 31.41 6.72 -9.36
C HIS A 456 31.00 7.19 -10.76
N VAL A 457 30.65 6.24 -11.61
CA VAL A 457 30.25 6.48 -13.00
C VAL A 457 28.72 6.53 -13.14
N GLU A 458 28.00 5.80 -12.27
CA GLU A 458 26.57 5.66 -12.26
C GLU A 458 25.95 6.22 -10.95
N VAL A 459 24.63 6.08 -10.82
CA VAL A 459 23.84 6.60 -9.71
C VAL A 459 24.36 6.13 -8.36
N VAL A 460 24.54 7.05 -7.42
CA VAL A 460 24.85 6.76 -6.01
C VAL A 460 23.55 6.47 -5.28
N ASN A 461 23.34 5.22 -4.85
CA ASN A 461 22.08 4.77 -4.25
C ASN A 461 22.03 4.91 -2.71
N GLY A 462 23.18 4.96 -2.06
CA GLY A 462 23.27 5.09 -0.61
C GLY A 462 24.56 5.76 -0.18
N VAL A 463 24.49 6.51 0.91
CA VAL A 463 25.64 7.14 1.57
C VAL A 463 25.46 7.00 3.07
N GLN A 464 26.52 6.60 3.78
CA GLN A 464 26.55 6.57 5.25
C GLN A 464 27.85 7.16 5.78
N VAL A 465 27.76 7.77 6.95
CA VAL A 465 28.89 8.37 7.66
C VAL A 465 29.21 7.54 8.89
N ARG A 466 30.50 7.36 9.15
CA ARG A 466 31.01 6.77 10.38
C ARG A 466 30.67 7.64 11.59
N LYS A 467 30.44 7.05 12.77
CA LYS A 467 30.06 7.78 14.00
C LYS A 467 31.07 8.86 14.42
N ASN A 468 32.34 8.66 14.07
CA ASN A 468 33.42 9.60 14.37
C ASN A 468 33.62 10.69 13.28
N ASP A 469 32.77 10.73 12.26
CA ASP A 469 32.82 11.66 11.12
C ASP A 469 34.14 11.67 10.33
N SER A 470 35.01 10.65 10.49
CA SER A 470 36.28 10.56 9.78
C SER A 470 36.12 10.06 8.35
N GLU A 471 35.14 9.19 8.12
CA GLU A 471 34.93 8.51 6.85
C GLU A 471 33.45 8.44 6.49
N CYS A 472 33.16 8.34 5.22
CA CYS A 472 31.85 7.94 4.72
C CYS A 472 31.98 6.84 3.66
N VAL A 473 30.94 6.07 3.50
CA VAL A 473 30.83 5.06 2.46
C VAL A 473 29.70 5.41 1.52
N SER A 474 29.90 5.19 0.23
CA SER A 474 28.87 5.31 -0.81
C SER A 474 28.75 4.02 -1.59
N CYS A 475 27.54 3.69 -2.03
CA CYS A 475 27.28 2.58 -2.92
C CYS A 475 26.60 3.04 -4.21
N SER A 476 26.98 2.44 -5.34
CA SER A 476 26.52 2.87 -6.65
C SER A 476 26.04 1.70 -7.53
N SER A 477 25.26 2.06 -8.54
CA SER A 477 24.87 1.16 -9.62
C SER A 477 26.00 0.81 -10.58
N ASP A 478 27.20 1.40 -10.44
CA ASP A 478 28.40 1.04 -11.21
C ASP A 478 29.10 -0.24 -10.73
N GLY A 479 28.57 -0.91 -9.71
CA GLY A 479 29.14 -2.12 -9.13
C GLY A 479 30.24 -1.85 -8.11
N SER A 480 30.38 -0.61 -7.64
CA SER A 480 31.36 -0.23 -6.62
C SER A 480 30.70 0.34 -5.37
N CYS A 481 31.35 0.07 -4.23
CA CYS A 481 31.18 0.84 -3.00
C CYS A 481 32.52 1.47 -2.67
N ILE A 482 32.53 2.75 -2.31
CA ILE A 482 33.79 3.50 -2.07
C ILE A 482 33.76 4.07 -0.66
N VAL A 483 34.86 3.86 0.07
CA VAL A 483 35.14 4.47 1.37
C VAL A 483 35.92 5.73 1.17
N TRP A 484 35.43 6.86 1.66
CA TRP A 484 36.00 8.18 1.50
C TRP A 484 36.53 8.74 2.83
N ASP A 485 37.73 9.29 2.83
CA ASP A 485 38.25 10.10 3.93
C ASP A 485 37.59 11.49 3.91
N LEU A 486 36.88 11.86 4.97
CA LEU A 486 36.19 13.14 5.08
C LEU A 486 37.09 14.30 5.58
N THR A 487 38.39 14.03 5.83
CA THR A 487 39.39 15.06 6.15
C THR A 487 40.16 15.47 4.91
N ARG A 488 40.53 14.50 4.06
CA ARG A 488 41.29 14.71 2.83
C ARG A 488 40.40 14.75 1.59
N PHE A 489 39.17 14.26 1.68
CA PHE A 489 38.21 14.14 0.59
C PHE A 489 38.74 13.28 -0.57
N THR A 490 39.40 12.19 -0.23
CA THR A 490 39.99 11.22 -1.15
C THR A 490 39.44 9.83 -0.87
N ARG A 491 39.53 8.95 -1.85
CA ARG A 491 39.22 7.54 -1.66
C ARG A 491 40.26 6.89 -0.74
N ASN A 492 39.76 6.24 0.32
CA ASN A 492 40.60 5.37 1.15
C ASN A 492 40.63 3.95 0.60
N ASN A 493 39.43 3.39 0.30
CA ASN A 493 39.29 2.02 -0.13
C ASN A 493 38.09 1.84 -1.03
N SER A 494 37.94 0.68 -1.66
CA SER A 494 36.81 0.36 -2.54
C SER A 494 36.50 -1.13 -2.55
N MET A 495 35.21 -1.45 -2.64
CA MET A 495 34.64 -2.79 -2.78
C MET A 495 33.99 -2.91 -4.15
N PHE A 496 34.20 -4.05 -4.82
CA PHE A 496 33.61 -4.31 -6.13
C PHE A 496 32.86 -5.64 -6.14
N ALA A 497 31.70 -5.65 -6.78
CA ALA A 497 30.97 -6.87 -7.09
C ALA A 497 30.21 -6.72 -8.41
N SER A 498 29.87 -7.84 -9.03
CA SER A 498 29.07 -7.86 -10.27
C SER A 498 27.59 -7.65 -9.95
N THR A 499 27.26 -6.52 -9.35
CA THR A 499 25.90 -6.16 -8.92
C THR A 499 25.71 -4.65 -9.00
N PHE A 500 24.48 -4.19 -9.19
CA PHE A 500 24.14 -2.79 -8.95
C PHE A 500 23.79 -2.66 -7.48
N PHE A 501 24.71 -2.08 -6.68
CA PHE A 501 24.45 -1.90 -5.26
C PHE A 501 23.27 -0.95 -5.02
N LYS A 502 22.35 -1.36 -4.16
CA LYS A 502 21.12 -0.62 -3.83
C LYS A 502 21.11 -0.08 -2.40
N ALA A 503 21.72 -0.80 -1.48
CA ALA A 503 21.82 -0.37 -0.08
C ALA A 503 23.16 -0.77 0.53
N ILE A 504 23.61 0.04 1.49
CA ILE A 504 24.83 -0.17 2.27
C ILE A 504 24.58 0.31 3.69
N GLN A 505 25.06 -0.47 4.69
CA GLN A 505 24.89 -0.15 6.11
C GLN A 505 26.17 -0.53 6.88
N TYR A 506 26.66 0.36 7.77
CA TYR A 506 27.65 0.00 8.77
C TYR A 506 27.01 -0.84 9.87
N HIS A 507 27.70 -1.88 10.31
CA HIS A 507 27.40 -2.51 11.58
C HIS A 507 27.60 -1.52 12.73
N PRO A 508 26.81 -1.58 13.83
CA PRO A 508 26.89 -0.59 14.92
C PRO A 508 28.25 -0.47 15.60
N ASP A 509 29.10 -1.51 15.56
CA ASP A 509 30.49 -1.46 16.04
C ASP A 509 31.49 -0.91 15.02
N GLU A 510 31.00 -0.67 13.78
CA GLU A 510 31.77 -0.14 12.64
C GLU A 510 32.91 -1.04 12.14
N SER A 511 32.96 -2.31 12.55
CA SER A 511 33.94 -3.29 12.08
C SER A 511 33.57 -3.88 10.71
N GLN A 512 32.29 -3.89 10.36
CA GLN A 512 31.78 -4.50 9.14
C GLN A 512 30.77 -3.60 8.42
N LEU A 513 30.61 -3.90 7.13
CA LEU A 513 29.62 -3.30 6.24
C LEU A 513 28.74 -4.39 5.64
N LEU A 514 27.45 -4.14 5.55
CA LEU A 514 26.52 -4.97 4.79
C LEU A 514 26.11 -4.24 3.51
N THR A 515 26.07 -4.96 2.41
CA THR A 515 25.58 -4.46 1.12
C THR A 515 24.58 -5.40 0.50
N THR A 516 23.68 -4.85 -0.31
CA THR A 516 22.76 -5.63 -1.13
C THR A 516 22.52 -4.96 -2.48
N GLY A 517 22.09 -5.74 -3.46
CA GLY A 517 21.90 -5.25 -4.82
C GLY A 517 21.09 -6.18 -5.72
N THR A 518 21.31 -6.05 -7.03
CA THR A 518 20.59 -6.79 -8.07
C THR A 518 20.99 -8.27 -8.17
N ASP A 519 22.11 -8.67 -7.59
CA ASP A 519 22.57 -10.06 -7.51
C ASP A 519 21.79 -10.91 -6.50
N ARG A 520 20.83 -10.33 -5.78
CA ARG A 520 19.99 -10.97 -4.77
C ARG A 520 20.73 -11.45 -3.53
N LYS A 521 21.98 -11.00 -3.34
CA LYS A 521 22.84 -11.41 -2.24
C LYS A 521 22.97 -10.30 -1.21
N ILE A 522 23.29 -10.72 0.01
CA ILE A 522 23.73 -9.84 1.09
C ILE A 522 25.18 -10.19 1.35
N THR A 523 26.07 -9.21 1.16
CA THR A 523 27.51 -9.41 1.35
C THR A 523 27.97 -8.65 2.59
N TYR A 524 28.72 -9.35 3.43
CA TYR A 524 29.40 -8.81 4.60
C TYR A 524 30.84 -8.47 4.19
N TRP A 525 31.24 -7.27 4.45
CA TRP A 525 32.58 -6.75 4.15
C TRP A 525 33.27 -6.33 5.42
N ASP A 526 34.57 -6.56 5.52
CA ASP A 526 35.41 -5.94 6.52
C ASP A 526 35.51 -4.44 6.27
N ALA A 527 35.31 -3.61 7.30
CA ALA A 527 35.33 -2.17 7.12
C ALA A 527 36.74 -1.56 7.01
N TYR A 528 37.76 -2.33 7.34
CA TYR A 528 39.16 -1.86 7.30
C TYR A 528 39.83 -2.14 5.96
N ASP A 529 39.81 -3.38 5.49
CA ASP A 529 40.46 -3.79 4.25
C ASP A 529 39.52 -3.95 3.06
N CYS A 530 38.19 -3.84 3.32
CA CYS A 530 37.15 -4.00 2.32
C CYS A 530 37.09 -5.40 1.67
N ALA A 531 37.61 -6.42 2.35
CA ALA A 531 37.52 -7.80 1.91
C ALA A 531 36.11 -8.36 2.18
N ALA A 532 35.59 -9.18 1.27
CA ALA A 532 34.34 -9.89 1.49
C ALA A 532 34.53 -11.01 2.53
N ILE A 533 33.84 -10.91 3.67
CA ILE A 533 33.90 -11.89 4.75
C ILE A 533 32.96 -13.07 4.46
N ARG A 534 31.71 -12.73 4.10
CA ARG A 534 30.65 -13.72 3.89
C ARG A 534 29.61 -13.22 2.89
N ILE A 535 29.05 -14.15 2.13
CA ILE A 535 27.95 -13.87 1.21
C ILE A 535 26.80 -14.80 1.55
N VAL A 536 25.61 -14.26 1.69
CA VAL A 536 24.38 -15.01 1.93
C VAL A 536 23.35 -14.70 0.84
N ASP A 537 22.52 -15.69 0.51
CA ASP A 537 21.42 -15.50 -0.43
C ASP A 537 20.29 -14.72 0.25
N GLY A 538 20.08 -13.48 -0.17
CA GLY A 538 19.08 -12.58 0.40
C GLY A 538 17.67 -12.85 -0.12
N SER A 539 17.53 -13.12 -1.42
CA SER A 539 16.27 -13.49 -2.05
C SER A 539 16.49 -14.58 -3.09
N LEU A 540 15.56 -15.53 -3.18
CA LEU A 540 15.61 -16.60 -4.17
C LEU A 540 15.12 -16.16 -5.55
N THR A 541 14.30 -15.12 -5.60
CA THR A 541 13.53 -14.76 -6.81
C THR A 541 13.87 -13.42 -7.40
N SER A 542 14.20 -12.42 -6.59
CA SER A 542 14.20 -11.03 -7.03
C SER A 542 15.32 -10.21 -6.38
N GLU A 543 15.66 -9.08 -7.00
CA GLU A 543 16.64 -8.13 -6.48
C GLU A 543 16.22 -7.50 -5.16
N MET A 544 17.21 -7.08 -4.38
CA MET A 544 17.03 -6.47 -3.06
C MET A 544 17.33 -4.98 -3.14
N THR A 545 16.48 -4.18 -2.49
CA THR A 545 16.53 -2.70 -2.57
C THR A 545 16.81 -2.03 -1.24
N ALA A 546 16.52 -2.73 -0.14
CA ALA A 546 16.51 -2.14 1.19
C ALA A 546 17.22 -3.05 2.20
N LEU A 547 17.94 -2.43 3.11
CA LEU A 547 18.68 -3.05 4.20
C LEU A 547 18.75 -2.09 5.37
N ASP A 548 18.61 -2.60 6.60
CA ASP A 548 18.89 -1.87 7.83
C ASP A 548 19.35 -2.82 8.93
N ILE A 549 20.24 -2.36 9.82
CA ILE A 549 20.82 -3.16 10.91
C ILE A 549 20.25 -2.67 12.24
N SER A 550 19.93 -3.58 13.15
CA SER A 550 19.45 -3.23 14.47
C SER A 550 20.51 -2.44 15.27
N PRO A 551 20.10 -1.47 16.11
CA PRO A 551 21.03 -0.68 16.92
C PRO A 551 21.98 -1.48 17.81
N ASP A 552 21.60 -2.70 18.21
CA ASP A 552 22.43 -3.62 19.00
C ASP A 552 23.33 -4.53 18.14
N GLY A 553 23.15 -4.51 16.80
CA GLY A 553 23.94 -5.31 15.86
C GLY A 553 23.55 -6.79 15.77
N THR A 554 22.57 -7.27 16.54
CA THR A 554 22.24 -8.71 16.60
C THR A 554 21.39 -9.19 15.42
N ALA A 555 20.70 -8.26 14.76
CA ALA A 555 19.81 -8.56 13.66
C ALA A 555 19.90 -7.51 12.54
N PHE A 556 19.42 -7.87 11.38
CA PHE A 556 19.16 -6.91 10.30
C PHE A 556 17.89 -7.26 9.54
N VAL A 557 17.32 -6.28 8.87
CA VAL A 557 16.12 -6.43 8.06
C VAL A 557 16.44 -6.13 6.60
N SER A 558 15.81 -6.86 5.70
CA SER A 558 15.93 -6.66 4.27
C SER A 558 14.57 -6.68 3.56
N GLY A 559 14.50 -6.06 2.39
CA GLY A 559 13.33 -6.05 1.53
C GLY A 559 13.71 -5.78 0.09
N GLY A 560 12.84 -6.18 -0.84
CA GLY A 560 13.12 -6.04 -2.26
C GLY A 560 11.91 -6.22 -3.17
N TYR A 561 12.18 -6.62 -4.39
CA TYR A 561 11.17 -6.87 -5.42
C TYR A 561 10.36 -8.16 -5.17
N ASP A 562 10.79 -9.01 -4.25
CA ASP A 562 10.02 -10.16 -3.75
C ASP A 562 8.85 -9.77 -2.86
N LYS A 563 8.78 -8.49 -2.43
CA LYS A 563 7.71 -7.93 -1.60
C LYS A 563 7.64 -8.50 -0.19
N GLU A 564 8.70 -9.20 0.24
CA GLU A 564 8.80 -9.80 1.56
C GLU A 564 9.76 -8.99 2.45
N VAL A 565 9.38 -8.78 3.70
CA VAL A 565 10.25 -8.21 4.73
C VAL A 565 10.90 -9.38 5.46
N LEU A 566 12.22 -9.51 5.36
CA LEU A 566 12.96 -10.59 5.99
C LEU A 566 13.76 -10.04 7.17
N LEU A 567 13.57 -10.64 8.34
CA LEU A 567 14.34 -10.34 9.55
C LEU A 567 15.36 -11.44 9.78
N TRP A 568 16.63 -11.08 9.83
CA TRP A 568 17.79 -11.97 9.82
C TRP A 568 18.55 -11.94 11.15
N ASN A 569 19.06 -13.08 11.58
CA ASN A 569 20.10 -13.13 12.60
C ASN A 569 21.44 -12.70 11.94
N TYR A 570 22.12 -11.74 12.54
CA TYR A 570 23.35 -11.17 11.97
C TYR A 570 24.47 -12.22 11.90
N ASP A 571 24.73 -12.92 13.00
CA ASP A 571 25.82 -13.88 13.10
C ASP A 571 25.56 -15.14 12.30
N GLU A 572 24.34 -15.67 12.34
CA GLU A 572 23.98 -16.91 11.67
C GLU A 572 23.72 -16.71 10.17
N GLY A 573 23.28 -15.51 9.76
CA GLY A 573 23.01 -15.17 8.37
C GLY A 573 21.86 -15.94 7.75
N HIS A 574 20.85 -16.26 8.55
CA HIS A 574 19.61 -16.83 8.03
C HIS A 574 18.38 -16.05 8.50
N PRO A 575 17.31 -15.99 7.69
CA PRO A 575 16.08 -15.29 8.06
C PRO A 575 15.32 -16.14 9.07
N TYR A 576 14.87 -15.53 10.16
CA TYR A 576 14.07 -16.20 11.19
C TYR A 576 12.62 -15.72 11.21
N PHE A 577 12.31 -14.53 10.64
CA PHE A 577 10.95 -14.08 10.40
C PHE A 577 10.76 -13.53 8.97
N THR A 578 9.53 -13.70 8.45
CA THR A 578 9.11 -13.17 7.14
C THR A 578 7.80 -12.42 7.28
N GLY A 579 7.78 -11.14 6.89
CA GLY A 579 6.60 -10.28 6.82
C GLY A 579 6.01 -10.29 5.40
N LYS A 580 4.72 -10.58 5.28
CA LYS A 580 3.96 -10.54 4.02
C LYS A 580 2.83 -9.54 4.12
N GLY A 581 2.77 -8.58 3.20
CA GLY A 581 1.76 -7.51 3.22
C GLY A 581 1.86 -6.58 2.02
N HIS A 582 3.09 -6.33 1.55
CA HIS A 582 3.33 -5.50 0.38
C HIS A 582 2.82 -6.16 -0.91
N SER A 583 2.25 -5.36 -1.80
CA SER A 583 1.79 -5.80 -3.13
C SER A 583 2.74 -5.40 -4.24
N GLU A 584 3.59 -4.43 -3.96
CA GLU A 584 4.58 -3.86 -4.87
C GLU A 584 5.98 -3.95 -4.23
N PRO A 585 7.07 -3.69 -4.98
CA PRO A 585 8.42 -3.73 -4.44
C PRO A 585 8.62 -2.87 -3.19
N ILE A 586 9.31 -3.41 -2.21
CA ILE A 586 9.74 -2.66 -1.02
C ILE A 586 10.88 -1.73 -1.43
N THR A 587 10.76 -0.46 -1.08
CA THR A 587 11.76 0.56 -1.42
C THR A 587 12.75 0.79 -0.31
N LYS A 588 12.27 0.82 0.93
CA LYS A 588 13.08 1.02 2.15
C LYS A 588 12.50 0.27 3.33
N VAL A 589 13.38 -0.11 4.23
CA VAL A 589 13.06 -0.69 5.53
C VAL A 589 13.89 0.01 6.60
N LYS A 590 13.35 0.17 7.79
CA LYS A 590 14.06 0.72 8.95
C LYS A 590 13.61 0.02 10.23
N ILE A 591 14.57 -0.28 11.11
CA ILE A 591 14.30 -0.72 12.48
C ILE A 591 14.21 0.54 13.34
N SER A 592 13.20 0.62 14.19
CA SER A 592 13.06 1.74 15.13
C SER A 592 14.22 1.78 16.13
N PRO A 593 14.69 2.97 16.54
CA PRO A 593 15.82 3.11 17.48
C PRO A 593 15.66 2.36 18.80
N ASP A 594 14.42 2.17 19.28
CA ASP A 594 14.08 1.39 20.50
C ASP A 594 13.96 -0.11 20.25
N GLN A 595 14.12 -0.56 19.01
CA GLN A 595 14.01 -1.97 18.61
C GLN A 595 12.66 -2.62 18.97
N GLN A 596 11.56 -1.84 18.92
CA GLN A 596 10.22 -2.39 19.11
C GLN A 596 9.53 -2.68 17.78
N HIS A 597 9.89 -1.94 16.73
CA HIS A 597 9.21 -1.99 15.45
C HIS A 597 10.18 -2.05 14.27
N VAL A 598 9.71 -2.69 13.20
CA VAL A 598 10.27 -2.57 11.86
C VAL A 598 9.28 -1.82 10.99
N VAL A 599 9.71 -0.79 10.31
CA VAL A 599 8.86 -0.03 9.38
C VAL A 599 9.34 -0.30 7.96
N SER A 600 8.43 -0.76 7.12
CA SER A 600 8.69 -0.99 5.69
C SER A 600 7.76 -0.16 4.83
N VAL A 601 8.29 0.33 3.71
CA VAL A 601 7.57 1.15 2.73
C VAL A 601 7.83 0.64 1.33
N GLY A 602 6.87 0.83 0.44
CA GLY A 602 6.94 0.28 -0.91
C GLY A 602 6.37 1.20 -1.99
N GLU A 603 6.30 0.67 -3.21
CA GLU A 603 5.78 1.39 -4.37
C GLU A 603 4.27 1.57 -4.35
N GLU A 604 3.53 0.80 -3.53
CA GLU A 604 2.10 0.96 -3.33
C GLU A 604 1.71 2.20 -2.52
N GLY A 605 2.67 2.91 -1.91
CA GLY A 605 2.42 4.08 -1.08
C GLY A 605 1.92 3.77 0.34
N GLY A 606 1.86 2.50 0.71
CA GLY A 606 1.52 2.04 2.06
C GLY A 606 2.73 1.98 2.99
N ILE A 607 2.49 2.15 4.29
CA ILE A 607 3.48 2.01 5.34
C ILE A 607 3.05 0.84 6.22
N PHE A 608 3.92 -0.15 6.39
CA PHE A 608 3.68 -1.32 7.21
C PHE A 608 4.59 -1.28 8.43
N ILE A 609 4.01 -1.43 9.60
CA ILE A 609 4.69 -1.39 10.89
C ILE A 609 4.56 -2.79 11.50
N TRP A 610 5.69 -3.46 11.64
CA TRP A 610 5.80 -4.84 12.14
C TRP A 610 6.36 -4.83 13.55
N ASP A 611 5.93 -5.77 14.39
CA ASP A 611 6.51 -5.97 15.70
C ASP A 611 7.90 -6.59 15.57
N TYR A 612 8.93 -5.87 16.01
CA TYR A 612 10.27 -6.42 16.03
C TYR A 612 10.39 -7.54 17.07
N LYS A 613 11.04 -8.62 16.67
CA LYS A 613 11.35 -9.76 17.54
C LYS A 613 12.85 -10.02 17.48
N ALA A 614 13.55 -9.73 18.57
CA ALA A 614 14.97 -10.01 18.67
C ALA A 614 15.25 -11.52 18.45
N PRO A 615 16.42 -11.88 17.86
CA PRO A 615 16.79 -13.28 17.74
C PRO A 615 16.90 -13.90 19.14
N THR A 616 16.22 -15.01 19.37
CA THR A 616 16.40 -15.79 20.60
C THR A 616 17.77 -16.43 20.55
N SER A 617 18.69 -16.06 21.45
CA SER A 617 19.92 -16.82 21.65
C SER A 617 19.55 -18.28 21.86
N ALA A 618 20.10 -19.18 21.06
CA ALA A 618 19.98 -20.60 21.32
C ALA A 618 20.49 -20.82 22.75
N SER A 619 19.59 -21.19 23.68
CA SER A 619 19.97 -21.56 25.01
C SER A 619 20.95 -22.74 24.89
N THR A 620 22.22 -22.50 25.05
CA THR A 620 23.20 -23.50 25.34
C THR A 620 22.82 -24.10 26.70
N SER A 621 21.94 -25.07 26.67
CA SER A 621 21.78 -25.97 27.81
C SER A 621 23.14 -26.65 28.00
N PRO A 622 23.84 -26.47 29.12
CA PRO A 622 25.03 -27.23 29.37
C PRO A 622 24.59 -28.72 29.39
N ALA A 623 25.11 -29.50 28.45
CA ALA A 623 24.95 -30.94 28.49
C ALA A 623 25.43 -31.41 29.85
N SER A 624 24.51 -31.91 30.67
CA SER A 624 24.84 -32.59 31.91
C SER A 624 25.72 -33.77 31.55
N VAL A 625 27.01 -33.63 31.80
CA VAL A 625 27.97 -34.74 31.78
C VAL A 625 27.52 -35.71 32.87
N GLY A 626 26.83 -36.75 32.45
CA GLY A 626 26.51 -37.88 33.32
C GLY A 626 27.81 -38.54 33.79
N SER A 627 28.09 -38.44 35.08
CA SER A 627 29.15 -39.19 35.72
C SER A 627 28.93 -40.69 35.53
N PRO A 628 29.96 -41.50 35.19
CA PRO A 628 29.81 -42.92 35.08
C PRO A 628 29.61 -43.53 36.48
N ALA A 629 28.52 -44.26 36.66
CA ALA A 629 28.27 -45.08 37.84
C ALA A 629 29.34 -46.15 37.97
N SER A 630 30.13 -46.11 39.03
CA SER A 630 31.02 -47.17 39.49
C SER A 630 30.18 -48.34 39.98
N GLY A 631 30.04 -49.39 39.19
CA GLY A 631 29.54 -50.70 39.62
C GLY A 631 30.69 -51.55 40.16
N SER A 632 30.68 -51.85 41.44
CA SER A 632 31.51 -52.87 42.06
C SER A 632 30.91 -54.25 41.77
N PRO A 633 31.72 -55.29 41.56
CA PRO A 633 31.21 -56.65 41.49
C PRO A 633 31.23 -57.31 42.87
N GLU A 634 30.12 -57.82 43.30
CA GLU A 634 30.11 -58.88 44.34
C GLU A 634 29.47 -60.16 43.78
N LEU A 635 30.31 -61.28 43.90
CA LEU A 635 30.07 -62.72 44.00
C LEU A 635 28.83 -63.31 43.30
#